data_d0bf19766733298f9ff853df3bffcec3
#
_entry.id   d0bf19766733298f9ff853df3bffcec3
#
_cell.length_a   1.000
_cell.length_b   1.000
_cell.length_c   1.000
_cell.angle_alpha   90.00
_cell.angle_beta   90.00
_cell.angle_gamma   90.00
#
_symmetry.space_group_name_H-M   'P 1'
#
loop_
_entity.id
_entity.type
_entity.pdbx_description
1 polymer ?
#
loop_
_entity_poly.entity_id
_entity_poly.type
_entity_poly.pdbx_seq_one_letter_code
_entity_poly.pdbx_strand_id
1 'polypeptide(L)'
;TDEADYNAIKVVRNKLNIPIDWNAISKNPTSTRNLFLEQNDSISIPKKKLTVLISGNVMFSTEVPYKKGKGLKYYLNNSGGVNDKGWLKKVYVVHANGSASTCGSFLGFRSYPKVLPGSEIIVPERPERQKTSTGEIVGISSVLASLAGILLAVFR
;
A
#
# COMPACT_ATOMS: atom_id res chain seq x y z
N THR A 1 -19.35 22.46 9.30
CA THR A 1 -18.24 23.32 9.77
C THR A 1 -17.04 23.08 8.87
N ASP A 2 -16.29 24.14 8.53
CA ASP A 2 -15.13 24.08 7.63
C ASP A 2 -13.96 23.19 8.16
N GLU A 3 -14.06 22.73 9.39
CA GLU A 3 -13.06 21.87 10.04
C GLU A 3 -13.28 20.38 9.87
N ALA A 4 -14.44 19.94 9.40
CA ALA A 4 -14.76 18.52 9.20
C ALA A 4 -14.08 17.98 7.94
N ASP A 5 -13.46 16.80 8.05
CA ASP A 5 -12.87 16.10 6.90
C ASP A 5 -13.81 15.04 6.35
N TYR A 6 -14.60 15.41 5.37
CA TYR A 6 -15.51 14.47 4.69
C TYR A 6 -14.80 13.34 3.94
N ASN A 7 -13.52 13.52 3.57
CA ASN A 7 -12.73 12.46 2.95
C ASN A 7 -12.19 11.45 3.98
N ALA A 8 -12.29 11.77 5.26
CA ALA A 8 -11.86 10.92 6.37
C ALA A 8 -13.02 10.25 7.10
N ILE A 9 -14.25 10.33 6.56
CA ILE A 9 -15.44 9.66 7.14
C ILE A 9 -15.23 8.15 7.12
N LYS A 10 -15.54 7.54 8.25
CA LYS A 10 -15.55 6.09 8.40
C LYS A 10 -16.70 5.65 9.33
N VAL A 11 -17.20 4.46 9.11
CA VAL A 11 -18.10 3.78 10.03
C VAL A 11 -17.29 2.82 10.88
N VAL A 12 -17.55 2.82 12.18
CA VAL A 12 -16.97 1.84 13.10
C VAL A 12 -18.05 0.83 13.44
N ARG A 13 -17.84 -0.41 13.01
CA ARG A 13 -18.73 -1.56 13.25
C ARG A 13 -17.91 -2.66 13.93
N ASN A 14 -18.33 -3.12 15.09
CA ASN A 14 -17.62 -4.17 15.86
C ASN A 14 -16.13 -3.88 16.06
N LYS A 15 -15.78 -2.64 16.36
CA LYS A 15 -14.38 -2.12 16.49
C LYS A 15 -13.57 -2.12 15.18
N LEU A 16 -14.16 -2.46 14.05
CA LEU A 16 -13.53 -2.38 12.74
C LEU A 16 -13.84 -1.05 12.07
N ASN A 17 -12.84 -0.46 11.40
CA ASN A 17 -13.03 0.75 10.61
C ASN A 17 -13.47 0.37 9.19
N ILE A 18 -14.64 0.83 8.77
CA ILE A 18 -15.15 0.67 7.41
C ILE A 18 -14.99 2.02 6.72
N PRO A 19 -14.11 2.15 5.72
CA PRO A 19 -13.87 3.39 5.01
C PRO A 19 -15.07 3.78 4.15
N ILE A 20 -15.43 5.07 4.18
CA ILE A 20 -16.51 5.64 3.35
C ILE A 20 -15.88 6.51 2.26
N ASP A 21 -16.27 6.27 1.01
CA ASP A 21 -15.96 7.15 -0.12
C ASP A 21 -17.07 8.20 -0.26
N TRP A 22 -16.99 9.25 0.58
CA TRP A 22 -17.98 10.32 0.60
C TRP A 22 -18.16 10.99 -0.78
N ASN A 23 -17.09 11.17 -1.54
CA ASN A 23 -17.15 11.81 -2.85
C ASN A 23 -17.94 10.97 -3.87
N ALA A 24 -17.86 9.65 -3.79
CA ALA A 24 -18.64 8.77 -4.66
C ALA A 24 -20.10 8.71 -4.22
N ILE A 25 -20.37 8.59 -2.93
CA ILE A 25 -21.71 8.43 -2.37
C ILE A 25 -22.51 9.72 -2.50
N SER A 26 -21.93 10.89 -2.24
CA SER A 26 -22.61 12.18 -2.34
C SER A 26 -23.07 12.50 -3.76
N LYS A 27 -22.34 12.01 -4.79
CA LYS A 27 -22.72 12.16 -6.19
C LYS A 27 -23.75 11.13 -6.65
N ASN A 28 -23.70 9.93 -6.11
CA ASN A 28 -24.62 8.84 -6.42
C ASN A 28 -24.99 8.07 -5.14
N PRO A 29 -26.02 8.54 -4.41
CA PRO A 29 -26.46 7.90 -3.16
C PRO A 29 -26.97 6.46 -3.32
N THR A 30 -27.40 6.07 -4.52
CA THR A 30 -27.87 4.72 -4.84
C THR A 30 -26.77 3.76 -5.22
N SER A 31 -25.51 4.22 -5.21
CA SER A 31 -24.33 3.39 -5.52
C SER A 31 -24.23 2.20 -4.56
N THR A 32 -23.80 1.05 -5.08
CA THR A 32 -23.44 -0.14 -4.29
C THR A 32 -22.28 0.10 -3.31
N ARG A 33 -21.56 1.22 -3.45
CA ARG A 33 -20.54 1.67 -2.49
C ARG A 33 -21.11 2.33 -1.25
N ASN A 34 -22.42 2.64 -1.26
CA ASN A 34 -23.08 3.18 -0.09
C ASN A 34 -23.32 2.06 0.92
N LEU A 35 -22.95 2.32 2.17
CA LEU A 35 -23.08 1.35 3.25
C LEU A 35 -24.45 1.49 3.90
N PHE A 36 -25.17 0.39 4.07
CA PHE A 36 -26.34 0.32 4.95
C PHE A 36 -25.84 0.30 6.39
N LEU A 37 -26.33 1.26 7.18
CA LEU A 37 -26.02 1.32 8.60
C LEU A 37 -26.77 0.23 9.36
N GLU A 38 -26.08 -0.36 10.33
CA GLU A 38 -26.62 -1.37 11.22
C GLU A 38 -26.74 -0.84 12.67
N GLN A 39 -27.43 -1.57 13.50
CA GLN A 39 -27.54 -1.23 14.91
C GLN A 39 -26.14 -1.23 15.57
N ASN A 40 -25.86 -0.21 16.37
CA ASN A 40 -24.56 0.03 17.03
C ASN A 40 -23.42 0.47 16.11
N ASP A 41 -23.68 0.84 14.84
CA ASP A 41 -22.68 1.54 14.03
C ASP A 41 -22.41 2.93 14.60
N SER A 42 -21.15 3.32 14.58
CA SER A 42 -20.70 4.67 14.93
C SER A 42 -20.08 5.36 13.72
N ILE A 43 -20.59 6.55 13.37
CA ILE A 43 -20.03 7.35 12.27
C ILE A 43 -18.99 8.31 12.85
N SER A 44 -17.75 8.18 12.40
CA SER A 44 -16.66 9.07 12.80
C SER A 44 -16.35 10.07 11.69
N ILE A 45 -16.44 11.36 12.00
CA ILE A 45 -16.10 12.47 11.11
C ILE A 45 -14.98 13.27 11.79
N PRO A 46 -13.70 13.00 11.48
CA PRO A 46 -12.58 13.67 12.14
C PRO A 46 -12.40 15.10 11.64
N LYS A 47 -11.61 15.86 12.38
CA LYS A 47 -11.12 17.18 11.93
C LYS A 47 -10.12 17.01 10.80
N LYS A 48 -10.09 17.99 9.90
CA LYS A 48 -9.19 18.03 8.75
C LYS A 48 -7.73 18.12 9.18
N LYS A 49 -6.93 17.10 8.85
CA LYS A 49 -5.48 17.12 9.01
C LYS A 49 -4.84 17.67 7.75
N LEU A 50 -4.01 18.69 7.87
CA LEU A 50 -3.30 19.32 6.76
C LEU A 50 -1.85 18.82 6.63
N THR A 51 -1.57 17.65 7.16
CA THR A 51 -0.24 17.02 7.16
C THR A 51 -0.30 15.62 6.55
N VAL A 52 0.87 15.09 6.21
CA VAL A 52 1.09 13.72 5.75
C VAL A 52 2.15 13.11 6.66
N LEU A 53 1.84 11.98 7.28
CA LEU A 53 2.78 11.20 8.07
C LEU A 53 3.57 10.27 7.15
N ILE A 54 4.87 10.18 7.34
CA ILE A 54 5.76 9.24 6.65
C ILE A 54 6.38 8.32 7.70
N SER A 55 6.19 7.01 7.54
CA SER A 55 6.61 6.00 8.51
C SER A 55 7.16 4.72 7.87
N GLY A 56 7.65 3.81 8.70
CA GLY A 56 8.25 2.55 8.27
C GLY A 56 9.73 2.68 7.95
N ASN A 57 10.21 2.00 6.90
CA ASN A 57 11.62 1.93 6.54
C ASN A 57 12.09 3.16 5.75
N VAL A 58 12.04 4.33 6.39
CA VAL A 58 12.55 5.63 5.94
C VAL A 58 13.71 6.06 6.83
N MET A 59 14.49 7.04 6.39
CA MET A 59 15.60 7.56 7.21
C MET A 59 15.09 8.23 8.49
N PHE A 60 14.03 9.03 8.36
CA PHE A 60 13.38 9.71 9.50
C PHE A 60 11.87 9.62 9.36
N SER A 61 11.19 8.98 10.31
CA SER A 61 9.74 9.08 10.41
C SER A 61 9.37 10.51 10.79
N THR A 62 8.54 11.16 9.97
CA THR A 62 8.22 12.57 10.14
C THR A 62 6.84 12.91 9.61
N GLU A 63 6.31 14.01 10.06
CA GLU A 63 5.06 14.59 9.58
C GLU A 63 5.35 15.85 8.78
N VAL A 64 4.87 15.89 7.53
CA VAL A 64 5.15 16.98 6.58
C VAL A 64 3.85 17.67 6.20
N PRO A 65 3.81 19.01 6.14
CA PRO A 65 2.64 19.74 5.66
C PRO A 65 2.21 19.28 4.27
N TYR A 66 0.89 19.05 4.11
CA TYR A 66 0.34 18.67 2.81
C TYR A 66 0.49 19.80 1.80
N LYS A 67 0.98 19.47 0.61
CA LYS A 67 1.05 20.38 -0.54
C LYS A 67 0.27 19.79 -1.73
N LYS A 68 -0.75 20.50 -2.18
CA LYS A 68 -1.56 20.11 -3.35
C LYS A 68 -0.69 19.88 -4.59
N GLY A 69 -0.93 18.78 -5.29
CA GLY A 69 -0.18 18.43 -6.52
C GLY A 69 1.19 17.75 -6.29
N LYS A 70 1.65 17.64 -5.06
CA LYS A 70 2.88 16.88 -4.76
C LYS A 70 2.57 15.39 -4.64
N GLY A 71 3.40 14.58 -5.31
CA GLY A 71 3.30 13.12 -5.28
C GLY A 71 4.13 12.47 -4.18
N LEU A 72 4.03 11.15 -4.05
CA LEU A 72 4.68 10.33 -3.04
C LEU A 72 6.20 10.60 -2.91
N LYS A 73 6.91 10.78 -4.02
CA LYS A 73 8.37 11.05 -4.00
C LYS A 73 8.72 12.33 -3.25
N TYR A 74 7.90 13.38 -3.34
CA TYR A 74 8.12 14.62 -2.62
C TYR A 74 8.14 14.37 -1.11
N TYR A 75 7.19 13.62 -0.59
CA TYR A 75 7.09 13.34 0.84
C TYR A 75 8.21 12.42 1.31
N LEU A 76 8.54 11.38 0.56
CA LEU A 76 9.67 10.50 0.88
C LEU A 76 11.01 11.27 0.93
N ASN A 77 11.23 12.23 0.04
CA ASN A 77 12.43 13.05 0.08
C ASN A 77 12.50 13.92 1.34
N ASN A 78 11.35 14.39 1.85
CA ASN A 78 11.31 15.16 3.10
C ASN A 78 11.56 14.29 4.36
N SER A 79 11.47 12.97 4.25
CA SER A 79 11.84 12.02 5.31
C SER A 79 13.29 11.52 5.19
N GLY A 80 14.09 12.14 4.32
CA GLY A 80 15.46 11.68 4.02
C GLY A 80 15.54 10.51 3.07
N GLY A 81 14.40 10.08 2.51
CA GLY A 81 14.31 8.93 1.60
C GLY A 81 14.05 7.60 2.30
N VAL A 82 14.11 6.54 1.52
CA VAL A 82 13.92 5.15 1.99
C VAL A 82 15.28 4.62 2.45
N ASN A 83 15.33 3.96 3.61
CA ASN A 83 16.56 3.33 4.11
C ASN A 83 16.87 2.01 3.37
N ASP A 84 18.02 1.38 3.68
CA ASP A 84 18.52 0.19 2.98
C ASP A 84 17.57 -1.01 3.06
N LYS A 85 16.77 -1.11 4.13
CA LYS A 85 15.78 -2.17 4.33
C LYS A 85 14.44 -1.85 3.67
N GLY A 86 14.22 -0.63 3.25
CA GLY A 86 12.93 -0.20 2.73
C GLY A 86 12.61 -0.73 1.32
N TRP A 87 11.34 -1.09 1.12
CA TRP A 87 10.85 -1.60 -0.15
C TRP A 87 10.04 -0.56 -0.93
N LEU A 88 10.73 0.35 -1.63
CA LEU A 88 10.11 1.43 -2.40
C LEU A 88 9.06 0.94 -3.42
N LYS A 89 9.21 -0.30 -3.94
CA LYS A 89 8.26 -0.88 -4.91
C LYS A 89 6.91 -1.24 -4.30
N LYS A 90 6.84 -1.41 -2.98
CA LYS A 90 5.64 -1.84 -2.23
C LYS A 90 5.17 -0.80 -1.22
N VAL A 91 5.62 0.45 -1.37
CA VAL A 91 5.09 1.57 -0.59
C VAL A 91 3.59 1.66 -0.78
N TYR A 92 2.87 1.91 0.29
CA TYR A 92 1.43 2.13 0.27
C TYR A 92 1.06 3.37 1.07
N VAL A 93 -0.10 3.90 0.76
CA VAL A 93 -0.66 5.09 1.41
C VAL A 93 -1.94 4.70 2.09
N VAL A 94 -2.04 4.94 3.38
CA VAL A 94 -3.28 4.83 4.16
C VAL A 94 -3.91 6.22 4.21
N HIS A 95 -5.12 6.34 3.72
CA HIS A 95 -5.86 7.58 3.74
C HIS A 95 -6.54 7.83 5.10
N ALA A 96 -6.92 9.06 5.36
CA ALA A 96 -7.53 9.44 6.65
C ALA A 96 -8.82 8.66 6.98
N ASN A 97 -9.54 8.15 5.99
CA ASN A 97 -10.70 7.28 6.18
C ASN A 97 -10.34 5.81 6.48
N GLY A 98 -9.05 5.45 6.48
CA GLY A 98 -8.57 4.09 6.70
C GLY A 98 -8.45 3.24 5.43
N SER A 99 -8.83 3.75 4.25
CA SER A 99 -8.59 3.03 3.00
C SER A 99 -7.09 3.04 2.63
N ALA A 100 -6.62 1.97 2.02
CA ALA A 100 -5.22 1.85 1.59
C ALA A 100 -5.11 1.82 0.07
N SER A 101 -4.09 2.50 -0.45
CA SER A 101 -3.74 2.52 -1.88
C SER A 101 -2.27 2.10 -2.05
N THR A 102 -2.02 1.13 -2.94
CA THR A 102 -0.67 0.59 -3.19
C THR A 102 -0.07 1.11 -4.49
N CYS A 103 1.25 1.00 -4.63
CA CYS A 103 1.91 1.22 -5.91
C CYS A 103 1.47 0.16 -6.93
N GLY A 104 0.97 0.61 -8.08
CA GLY A 104 0.66 -0.23 -9.23
C GLY A 104 1.83 -0.30 -10.22
N SER A 105 1.84 -1.35 -11.05
CA SER A 105 2.73 -1.46 -12.21
C SER A 105 1.92 -1.98 -13.39
N PHE A 106 1.93 -1.23 -14.49
CA PHE A 106 1.30 -1.63 -15.74
C PHE A 106 2.27 -1.40 -16.90
N LEU A 107 2.54 -2.43 -17.70
CA LEU A 107 3.47 -2.37 -18.84
C LEU A 107 4.84 -1.74 -18.52
N GLY A 108 5.40 -2.00 -17.34
CA GLY A 108 6.68 -1.42 -16.92
C GLY A 108 6.59 0.00 -16.34
N PHE A 109 5.48 0.69 -16.49
CA PHE A 109 5.24 2.01 -15.89
C PHE A 109 4.74 1.85 -14.46
N ARG A 110 5.33 2.60 -13.52
CA ARG A 110 4.90 2.63 -12.12
C ARG A 110 3.87 3.72 -11.91
N SER A 111 2.74 3.32 -11.36
CA SER A 111 1.74 4.23 -10.82
C SER A 111 1.91 4.32 -9.31
N TYR A 112 2.14 5.52 -8.81
CA TYR A 112 2.21 5.79 -7.39
C TYR A 112 0.83 6.21 -6.87
N PRO A 113 0.45 5.77 -5.64
CA PRO A 113 -0.81 6.18 -5.06
C PRO A 113 -0.85 7.69 -4.84
N LYS A 114 -2.05 8.25 -4.95
CA LYS A 114 -2.30 9.68 -4.69
C LYS A 114 -2.17 9.93 -3.20
N VAL A 115 -1.44 10.98 -2.83
CA VAL A 115 -1.34 11.42 -1.44
C VAL A 115 -2.38 12.50 -1.19
N LEU A 116 -3.17 12.33 -0.14
CA LEU A 116 -4.22 13.25 0.29
C LEU A 116 -3.87 13.84 1.66
N PRO A 117 -4.50 14.95 2.07
CA PRO A 117 -4.35 15.46 3.43
C PRO A 117 -4.70 14.39 4.47
N GLY A 118 -3.96 14.32 5.57
CA GLY A 118 -4.18 13.34 6.61
C GLY A 118 -3.78 11.90 6.26
N SER A 119 -3.14 11.68 5.10
CA SER A 119 -2.64 10.35 4.72
C SER A 119 -1.37 9.99 5.48
N GLU A 120 -1.15 8.68 5.63
CA GLU A 120 0.09 8.10 6.09
C GLU A 120 0.75 7.32 4.95
N ILE A 121 2.02 7.63 4.65
CA ILE A 121 2.85 6.91 3.68
C ILE A 121 3.67 5.90 4.47
N ILE A 122 3.49 4.61 4.17
CA ILE A 122 4.18 3.53 4.88
C ILE A 122 5.12 2.81 3.92
N VAL A 123 6.40 2.77 4.29
CA VAL A 123 7.43 2.05 3.55
C VAL A 123 7.66 0.70 4.24
N PRO A 124 7.21 -0.42 3.63
CA PRO A 124 7.41 -1.75 4.21
C PRO A 124 8.87 -2.19 4.11
N GLU A 125 9.23 -3.18 4.90
CA GLU A 125 10.53 -3.83 4.81
C GLU A 125 10.60 -4.72 3.57
N ARG A 126 11.79 -4.74 2.94
CA ARG A 126 12.07 -5.64 1.83
C ARG A 126 12.31 -7.04 2.39
N PRO A 127 11.57 -8.06 1.91
CA PRO A 127 11.84 -9.43 2.34
C PRO A 127 13.27 -9.81 1.97
N GLU A 128 13.96 -10.46 2.88
CA GLU A 128 15.26 -11.03 2.61
C GLU A 128 15.15 -12.05 1.48
N ARG A 129 15.99 -11.89 0.46
CA ARG A 129 16.12 -12.93 -0.56
C ARG A 129 16.77 -14.14 0.09
N GLN A 130 16.03 -15.23 0.23
CA GLN A 130 16.66 -16.51 0.51
C GLN A 130 17.63 -16.77 -0.65
N LYS A 131 18.92 -16.76 -0.35
CA LYS A 131 19.94 -17.18 -1.32
C LYS A 131 19.75 -18.68 -1.45
N THR A 132 19.18 -19.12 -2.59
CA THR A 132 19.21 -20.55 -2.96
C THR A 132 20.66 -20.99 -2.90
N SER A 133 20.97 -22.00 -2.08
CA SER A 133 22.36 -22.43 -1.92
C SER A 133 22.84 -23.00 -3.25
N THR A 134 24.11 -22.77 -3.58
CA THR A 134 24.72 -23.29 -4.79
C THR A 134 24.54 -24.82 -4.86
N GLY A 135 24.50 -25.51 -3.72
CA GLY A 135 24.22 -26.94 -3.63
C GLY A 135 22.82 -27.33 -4.10
N GLU A 136 21.78 -26.53 -3.84
CA GLU A 136 20.43 -26.80 -4.35
C GLU A 136 20.34 -26.65 -5.87
N ILE A 137 21.02 -25.65 -6.44
CA ILE A 137 21.04 -25.44 -7.90
C ILE A 137 21.77 -26.60 -8.58
N VAL A 138 22.89 -27.06 -8.02
CA VAL A 138 23.62 -28.24 -8.54
C VAL A 138 22.80 -29.51 -8.42
N GLY A 139 22.07 -29.69 -7.30
CA GLY A 139 21.17 -30.83 -7.10
C GLY A 139 20.08 -30.92 -8.17
N ILE A 140 19.40 -29.82 -8.47
CA ILE A 140 18.35 -29.77 -9.52
C ILE A 140 18.93 -30.04 -10.90
N SER A 141 20.10 -29.48 -11.19
CA SER A 141 20.78 -29.69 -12.50
C SER A 141 21.18 -31.13 -12.72
N SER A 142 21.66 -31.84 -11.68
CA SER A 142 22.05 -33.25 -11.80
C SER A 142 20.85 -34.18 -11.99
N VAL A 143 19.70 -33.89 -11.38
CA VAL A 143 18.46 -34.64 -11.58
C VAL A 143 17.94 -34.47 -13.00
N LEU A 144 17.96 -33.26 -13.56
CA LEU A 144 17.56 -33.01 -14.94
C LEU A 144 18.48 -33.70 -15.93
N ALA A 145 19.80 -33.70 -15.72
CA ALA A 145 20.76 -34.36 -16.56
C ALA A 145 20.57 -35.89 -16.55
N SER A 146 20.28 -36.50 -15.39
CA SER A 146 20.00 -37.94 -15.31
C SER A 146 18.71 -38.35 -16.01
N LEU A 147 17.65 -37.54 -15.90
CA LEU A 147 16.38 -37.78 -16.62
C LEU A 147 16.57 -37.70 -18.15
N ALA A 148 17.34 -36.71 -18.63
CA ALA A 148 17.65 -36.60 -20.06
C ALA A 148 18.46 -37.83 -20.56
N GLY A 149 19.40 -38.33 -19.77
CA GLY A 149 20.16 -39.56 -20.08
C GLY A 149 19.29 -40.80 -20.20
N ILE A 150 18.32 -40.97 -19.29
CA ILE A 150 17.36 -42.11 -19.32
C ILE A 150 16.46 -42.00 -20.55
N LEU A 151 15.95 -40.82 -20.88
CA LEU A 151 15.13 -40.63 -22.08
C LEU A 151 15.89 -40.99 -23.37
N LEU A 152 17.15 -40.56 -23.49
CA LEU A 152 17.99 -40.91 -24.65
C LEU A 152 18.29 -42.39 -24.73
N ALA A 153 18.39 -43.11 -23.60
CA ALA A 153 18.62 -44.56 -23.59
C ALA A 153 17.38 -45.37 -23.96
N VAL A 154 16.17 -44.86 -23.67
CA VAL A 154 14.89 -45.54 -24.01
C VAL A 154 14.49 -45.37 -25.47
N PHE A 155 14.88 -44.27 -26.10
CA PHE A 155 14.52 -43.98 -27.51
C PHE A 155 15.64 -44.32 -28.53
N ARG A 156 16.66 -45.06 -28.13
CA ARG A 156 17.71 -45.60 -29.00
C ARG A 156 17.51 -47.11 -29.23
#